data_0aceb3899dabc0c04191b8b191f7e187
#
_entry.id   0aceb3899dabc0c04191b8b191f7e187
#
_cell.length_a   1.000
_cell.length_b   1.000
_cell.length_c   1.000
_cell.angle_alpha   90.00
_cell.angle_beta   90.00
_cell.angle_gamma   90.00
#
_symmetry.space_group_name_H-M   'P 1'
#
loop_
_entity.id
_entity.type
_entity.pdbx_description
1 polymer ?
#
loop_
_entity_poly.entity_id
_entity_poly.type
_entity_poly.pdbx_seq_one_letter_code
_entity_poly.pdbx_strand_id
1 'polypeptide(L)'
;MKAKRVWTVCLAVLTLLALLAGCGKQAQVQPDPSPEPDPEPALFDGSFDLVLKSEYQGDLPEVNFRLATDEDGKRYFFSGGFTEPRRKVDDITPLVYGKQYSMTITNLEALTGVADQPGFQGIWAIFGAGGQECGQVFIPEDQLHGGTVRVVLDSSGSVVSEAAAS
;
A
#
# COMPACT_ATOMS: atom_id res chain seq x y z
N MET A 1 -17.37 55.45 70.54
CA MET A 1 -16.40 55.22 69.45
C MET A 1 -16.55 53.85 68.70
N LYS A 2 -17.66 53.14 68.86
CA LYS A 2 -17.80 51.79 68.16
C LYS A 2 -18.58 51.85 66.84
N ALA A 3 -19.39 52.87 66.60
CA ALA A 3 -20.22 52.97 65.42
C ALA A 3 -19.43 53.28 64.10
N LYS A 4 -18.35 54.07 64.19
CA LYS A 4 -17.56 54.49 63.02
C LYS A 4 -16.74 53.34 62.41
N ARG A 5 -16.34 52.33 63.22
CA ARG A 5 -15.56 51.19 62.77
C ARG A 5 -16.43 50.20 62.02
N VAL A 6 -17.67 50.07 62.39
CA VAL A 6 -18.63 49.12 61.68
C VAL A 6 -18.95 49.66 60.28
N TRP A 7 -19.10 50.97 60.16
CA TRP A 7 -19.42 51.58 58.85
C TRP A 7 -18.25 51.45 57.84
N THR A 8 -17.00 51.57 58.35
CA THR A 8 -15.81 51.45 57.48
C THR A 8 -15.63 50.01 56.99
N VAL A 9 -15.94 49.02 57.84
CA VAL A 9 -15.86 47.60 57.43
C VAL A 9 -16.96 47.25 56.43
N CYS A 10 -18.18 47.76 56.63
CA CYS A 10 -19.28 47.49 55.66
C CYS A 10 -19.01 48.17 54.33
N LEU A 11 -18.39 49.34 54.25
CA LEU A 11 -18.05 50.02 53.00
C LEU A 11 -16.95 49.25 52.24
N ALA A 12 -15.95 48.72 52.95
CA ALA A 12 -14.87 47.92 52.37
C ALA A 12 -15.36 46.57 51.78
N VAL A 13 -16.32 45.96 52.49
CA VAL A 13 -16.92 44.71 52.00
C VAL A 13 -17.80 44.96 50.78
N LEU A 14 -18.56 46.05 50.71
CA LEU A 14 -19.38 46.41 49.56
C LEU A 14 -18.54 46.77 48.35
N THR A 15 -17.41 47.41 48.48
CA THR A 15 -16.49 47.73 47.38
C THR A 15 -15.79 46.46 46.86
N LEU A 16 -15.46 45.51 47.73
CA LEU A 16 -14.87 44.24 47.31
C LEU A 16 -15.85 43.34 46.54
N LEU A 17 -17.13 43.35 46.91
CA LEU A 17 -18.19 42.63 46.20
C LEU A 17 -18.49 43.23 44.82
N ALA A 18 -18.36 44.57 44.66
CA ALA A 18 -18.56 45.23 43.38
C ALA A 18 -17.43 44.94 42.37
N LEU A 19 -16.21 44.68 42.86
CA LEU A 19 -15.07 44.32 42.02
C LEU A 19 -15.13 42.86 41.53
N LEU A 20 -15.83 41.99 42.25
CA LEU A 20 -16.01 40.59 41.83
C LEU A 20 -17.17 40.41 40.84
N ALA A 21 -18.09 41.35 40.71
CA ALA A 21 -19.22 41.29 39.74
C ALA A 21 -18.87 41.87 38.37
N GLY A 22 -17.68 42.42 38.17
CA GLY A 22 -17.26 43.07 36.93
C GLY A 22 -16.43 42.25 35.95
N CYS A 23 -16.11 41.00 36.25
CA CYS A 23 -15.33 40.12 35.37
C CYS A 23 -16.18 38.93 34.88
N GLY A 24 -17.13 39.20 34.05
CA GLY A 24 -18.02 38.15 33.54
C GLY A 24 -18.42 38.31 32.07
N LYS A 25 -17.54 38.87 31.22
CA LYS A 25 -17.56 38.54 29.78
C LYS A 25 -16.36 37.63 29.52
N GLN A 26 -16.49 36.37 29.93
CA GLN A 26 -15.80 35.30 29.23
C GLN A 26 -16.30 35.37 27.80
N ALA A 27 -15.47 35.89 26.90
CA ALA A 27 -15.57 35.55 25.52
C ALA A 27 -15.59 34.00 25.51
N GLN A 28 -16.72 33.39 25.16
CA GLN A 28 -16.75 32.01 24.77
C GLN A 28 -15.74 31.91 23.61
N VAL A 29 -14.54 31.44 23.91
CA VAL A 29 -13.66 30.91 22.92
C VAL A 29 -14.45 29.69 22.41
N GLN A 30 -15.14 29.90 21.32
CA GLN A 30 -15.75 28.82 20.54
C GLN A 30 -14.56 27.89 20.25
N PRO A 31 -14.59 26.62 20.70
CA PRO A 31 -13.50 25.71 20.39
C PRO A 31 -13.39 25.72 18.86
N ASP A 32 -12.20 26.05 18.39
CA ASP A 32 -11.86 25.94 16.97
C ASP A 32 -12.39 24.58 16.50
N PRO A 33 -13.19 24.49 15.42
CA PRO A 33 -13.68 23.22 14.95
C PRO A 33 -12.45 22.33 14.76
N SER A 34 -12.39 21.25 15.55
CA SER A 34 -11.35 20.24 15.41
C SER A 34 -11.27 19.92 13.91
N PRO A 35 -10.10 19.98 13.28
CA PRO A 35 -10.00 19.67 11.87
C PRO A 35 -10.70 18.32 11.66
N GLU A 36 -11.66 18.32 10.75
CA GLU A 36 -12.31 17.09 10.31
C GLU A 36 -11.18 16.12 9.91
N PRO A 37 -11.16 14.88 10.42
CA PRO A 37 -10.13 13.95 10.03
C PRO A 37 -10.14 13.83 8.49
N ASP A 38 -8.97 13.96 7.89
CA ASP A 38 -8.82 13.76 6.46
C ASP A 38 -9.48 12.42 6.09
N PRO A 39 -10.28 12.36 5.01
CA PRO A 39 -10.92 11.11 4.59
C PRO A 39 -9.84 10.05 4.40
N GLU A 40 -10.03 8.90 5.03
CA GLU A 40 -9.13 7.77 4.83
C GLU A 40 -9.04 7.44 3.33
N PRO A 41 -7.85 7.19 2.79
CA PRO A 41 -7.70 6.86 1.38
C PRO A 41 -8.54 5.61 1.05
N ALA A 42 -9.24 5.65 -0.07
CA ALA A 42 -10.00 4.51 -0.55
C ALA A 42 -9.05 3.32 -0.77
N LEU A 43 -9.47 2.13 -0.33
CA LEU A 43 -8.69 0.92 -0.54
C LEU A 43 -8.48 0.69 -2.05
N PHE A 44 -7.27 0.35 -2.44
CA PHE A 44 -6.98 -0.02 -3.82
C PHE A 44 -7.65 -1.37 -4.12
N ASP A 45 -8.69 -1.33 -4.96
CA ASP A 45 -9.45 -2.51 -5.39
C ASP A 45 -9.01 -2.91 -6.80
N GLY A 46 -7.81 -3.49 -6.88
CA GLY A 46 -7.22 -3.97 -8.12
C GLY A 46 -6.98 -5.46 -8.11
N SER A 47 -6.96 -6.04 -9.33
CA SER A 47 -6.57 -7.43 -9.56
C SER A 47 -6.04 -7.58 -10.97
N PHE A 48 -5.18 -8.57 -11.20
CA PHE A 48 -4.74 -8.93 -12.55
C PHE A 48 -4.30 -10.38 -12.61
N ASP A 49 -4.29 -10.94 -13.81
CA ASP A 49 -3.74 -12.26 -14.07
C ASP A 49 -2.28 -12.13 -14.51
N LEU A 50 -1.39 -12.84 -13.83
CA LEU A 50 -0.01 -13.01 -14.26
C LEU A 50 0.15 -14.39 -14.88
N VAL A 51 0.52 -14.43 -16.19
CA VAL A 51 0.65 -15.66 -16.98
C VAL A 51 2.08 -15.83 -17.41
N LEU A 52 2.71 -16.93 -16.98
CA LEU A 52 4.05 -17.34 -17.40
C LEU A 52 3.94 -18.47 -18.42
N LYS A 53 4.49 -18.29 -19.63
CA LYS A 53 4.72 -19.35 -20.60
C LYS A 53 6.16 -19.83 -20.49
N SER A 54 6.37 -21.14 -20.28
CA SER A 54 7.73 -21.69 -20.24
C SER A 54 8.19 -22.12 -21.64
N GLU A 55 9.24 -21.48 -22.13
CA GLU A 55 10.00 -21.90 -23.32
C GLU A 55 11.42 -22.37 -22.97
N TYR A 56 11.66 -22.64 -21.69
CA TYR A 56 12.89 -23.16 -21.16
C TYR A 56 12.88 -24.70 -21.16
N GLN A 57 13.97 -25.31 -21.62
CA GLN A 57 14.10 -26.77 -21.72
C GLN A 57 14.98 -27.41 -20.64
N GLY A 58 15.50 -26.61 -19.71
CA GLY A 58 16.32 -27.08 -18.59
C GLY A 58 15.50 -27.49 -17.37
N ASP A 59 16.19 -27.99 -16.37
CA ASP A 59 15.61 -28.41 -15.10
C ASP A 59 15.44 -27.21 -14.14
N LEU A 60 14.37 -26.45 -14.34
CA LEU A 60 14.04 -25.33 -13.47
C LEU A 60 12.75 -25.66 -12.69
N PRO A 61 12.83 -25.87 -11.38
CA PRO A 61 11.70 -26.32 -10.57
C PRO A 61 10.67 -25.23 -10.29
N GLU A 62 11.12 -23.95 -10.29
CA GLU A 62 10.25 -22.83 -9.98
C GLU A 62 10.80 -21.52 -10.57
N VAL A 63 9.88 -20.60 -10.85
CA VAL A 63 10.15 -19.20 -11.08
C VAL A 63 9.40 -18.41 -10.05
N ASN A 64 10.12 -17.75 -9.16
CA ASN A 64 9.56 -16.86 -8.15
C ASN A 64 9.42 -15.45 -8.70
N PHE A 65 8.52 -14.66 -8.13
CA PHE A 65 8.42 -13.24 -8.45
C PHE A 65 8.08 -12.40 -7.22
N ARG A 66 8.45 -11.13 -7.29
CA ARG A 66 8.08 -10.09 -6.32
C ARG A 66 7.42 -8.95 -7.07
N LEU A 67 6.36 -8.38 -6.49
CA LEU A 67 5.75 -7.15 -6.99
C LEU A 67 6.25 -6.00 -6.14
N ALA A 68 6.75 -4.96 -6.79
CA ALA A 68 7.35 -3.80 -6.15
C ALA A 68 6.85 -2.49 -6.79
N THR A 69 6.85 -1.42 -6.01
CA THR A 69 6.54 -0.07 -6.49
C THR A 69 7.74 0.64 -7.09
N ASP A 70 8.93 0.05 -7.01
CA ASP A 70 10.18 0.54 -7.58
C ASP A 70 10.87 -0.52 -8.44
N GLU A 71 11.66 -0.07 -9.40
CA GLU A 71 12.37 -0.91 -10.37
C GLU A 71 13.42 -1.81 -9.72
N ASP A 72 14.07 -1.34 -8.65
CA ASP A 72 15.10 -2.11 -7.95
C ASP A 72 14.54 -3.11 -6.92
N GLY A 73 13.20 -3.19 -6.80
CA GLY A 73 12.50 -4.17 -5.98
C GLY A 73 12.69 -4.03 -4.48
N LYS A 74 13.18 -2.89 -4.00
CA LYS A 74 13.38 -2.66 -2.56
C LYS A 74 12.06 -2.48 -1.83
N ARG A 75 11.07 -1.87 -2.49
CA ARG A 75 9.74 -1.66 -1.95
C ARG A 75 8.76 -2.71 -2.48
N TYR A 76 9.07 -3.98 -2.25
CA TYR A 76 8.17 -5.06 -2.62
C TYR A 76 7.06 -5.24 -1.58
N PHE A 77 5.88 -5.62 -2.04
CA PHE A 77 4.69 -5.79 -1.21
C PHE A 77 4.01 -7.16 -1.40
N PHE A 78 4.37 -7.90 -2.43
CA PHE A 78 3.82 -9.22 -2.71
C PHE A 78 4.92 -10.13 -3.24
N SER A 79 4.82 -11.44 -2.95
CA SER A 79 5.68 -12.45 -3.53
C SER A 79 4.88 -13.71 -3.86
N GLY A 80 5.24 -14.35 -4.96
CA GLY A 80 4.62 -15.57 -5.43
C GLY A 80 5.58 -16.40 -6.28
N GLY A 81 5.08 -17.47 -6.87
CA GLY A 81 5.90 -18.30 -7.72
C GLY A 81 5.09 -19.27 -8.57
N PHE A 82 5.67 -19.69 -9.67
CA PHE A 82 5.14 -20.69 -10.58
C PHE A 82 5.89 -22.00 -10.40
N THR A 83 5.16 -23.07 -10.11
CA THR A 83 5.70 -24.40 -9.90
C THR A 83 4.78 -25.43 -10.54
N GLU A 84 5.31 -26.62 -10.84
CA GLU A 84 4.47 -27.79 -11.14
C GLU A 84 3.79 -28.30 -9.85
N PRO A 85 2.56 -28.79 -9.94
CA PRO A 85 1.89 -29.44 -8.83
C PRO A 85 2.69 -30.65 -8.35
N ARG A 86 3.09 -30.62 -7.08
CA ARG A 86 3.84 -31.73 -6.46
C ARG A 86 2.90 -32.90 -6.17
N ARG A 87 3.29 -34.09 -6.59
CA ARG A 87 2.57 -35.34 -6.24
C ARG A 87 2.95 -35.84 -4.87
N LYS A 88 4.17 -35.57 -4.42
CA LYS A 88 4.72 -35.87 -3.09
C LYS A 88 5.55 -34.69 -2.61
N VAL A 89 5.78 -34.62 -1.32
CA VAL A 89 6.54 -33.52 -0.66
C VAL A 89 7.95 -33.38 -1.26
N ASP A 90 8.59 -34.49 -1.60
CA ASP A 90 9.97 -34.52 -2.11
C ASP A 90 10.07 -34.50 -3.63
N ASP A 91 8.93 -34.47 -4.34
CA ASP A 91 8.94 -34.41 -5.81
C ASP A 91 9.23 -32.98 -6.25
N ILE A 92 10.40 -32.76 -6.80
CA ILE A 92 10.76 -31.52 -7.50
C ILE A 92 10.56 -31.77 -8.98
N THR A 93 9.48 -31.25 -9.54
CA THR A 93 9.19 -31.39 -10.97
C THR A 93 9.52 -30.07 -11.66
N PRO A 94 10.38 -30.08 -12.69
CA PRO A 94 10.69 -28.88 -13.47
C PRO A 94 9.45 -28.32 -14.18
N LEU A 95 9.49 -27.03 -14.45
CA LEU A 95 8.49 -26.36 -15.30
C LEU A 95 8.50 -27.01 -16.69
N VAL A 96 7.30 -27.29 -17.21
CA VAL A 96 7.15 -28.01 -18.47
C VAL A 96 7.26 -27.06 -19.65
N TYR A 97 8.14 -27.37 -20.60
CA TYR A 97 8.26 -26.63 -21.86
C TYR A 97 6.92 -26.51 -22.59
N GLY A 98 6.60 -25.32 -23.08
CA GLY A 98 5.36 -25.00 -23.77
C GLY A 98 4.13 -24.83 -22.90
N LYS A 99 4.22 -25.12 -21.58
CA LYS A 99 3.10 -24.96 -20.66
C LYS A 99 2.95 -23.52 -20.21
N GLN A 100 1.70 -23.13 -19.98
CA GLN A 100 1.35 -21.86 -19.35
C GLN A 100 0.96 -22.08 -17.89
N TYR A 101 1.43 -21.18 -17.04
CA TYR A 101 1.12 -21.09 -15.62
C TYR A 101 0.43 -19.78 -15.38
N SER A 102 -0.64 -19.76 -14.63
CA SER A 102 -1.37 -18.52 -14.33
C SER A 102 -1.60 -18.37 -12.84
N MET A 103 -1.56 -17.14 -12.38
CA MET A 103 -1.90 -16.75 -11.01
C MET A 103 -2.69 -15.45 -11.05
N THR A 104 -3.86 -15.45 -10.42
CA THR A 104 -4.64 -14.23 -10.21
C THR A 104 -4.13 -13.52 -8.95
N ILE A 105 -3.70 -12.30 -9.10
CA ILE A 105 -3.24 -11.44 -8.01
C ILE A 105 -4.41 -10.53 -7.61
N THR A 106 -4.89 -10.66 -6.38
CA THR A 106 -6.04 -9.91 -5.86
C THR A 106 -5.72 -9.07 -4.64
N ASN A 107 -4.58 -9.32 -3.96
CA ASN A 107 -4.22 -8.62 -2.75
C ASN A 107 -3.26 -7.46 -3.07
N LEU A 108 -3.81 -6.36 -3.58
CA LEU A 108 -3.08 -5.15 -3.93
C LEU A 108 -3.34 -4.00 -2.94
N GLU A 109 -3.86 -4.29 -1.74
CA GLU A 109 -4.15 -3.28 -0.71
C GLU A 109 -2.92 -2.44 -0.33
N ALA A 110 -1.72 -2.99 -0.49
CA ALA A 110 -0.48 -2.25 -0.25
C ALA A 110 -0.28 -1.06 -1.21
N LEU A 111 -1.04 -0.98 -2.30
CA LEU A 111 -1.05 0.16 -3.22
C LEU A 111 -1.98 1.29 -2.77
N THR A 112 -2.78 1.08 -1.70
CA THR A 112 -3.66 2.11 -1.12
C THR A 112 -2.84 3.36 -0.78
N GLY A 113 -3.28 4.51 -1.28
CA GLY A 113 -2.58 5.79 -1.11
C GLY A 113 -1.28 5.95 -1.89
N VAL A 114 -0.74 4.86 -2.48
CA VAL A 114 0.41 4.91 -3.39
C VAL A 114 -0.07 5.14 -4.83
N ALA A 115 -1.11 4.44 -5.24
CA ALA A 115 -1.70 4.58 -6.57
C ALA A 115 -2.33 5.97 -6.81
N ASP A 116 -2.79 6.64 -5.75
CA ASP A 116 -3.35 8.00 -5.82
C ASP A 116 -2.27 9.09 -5.95
N GLN A 117 -0.99 8.75 -5.83
CA GLN A 117 0.08 9.74 -5.90
C GLN A 117 0.30 10.24 -7.33
N PRO A 118 0.51 11.54 -7.52
CA PRO A 118 0.88 12.08 -8.82
C PRO A 118 2.15 11.40 -9.34
N GLY A 119 2.06 10.77 -10.52
CA GLY A 119 3.19 10.08 -11.16
C GLY A 119 3.25 8.58 -10.91
N PHE A 120 2.29 7.98 -10.19
CA PHE A 120 2.13 6.54 -10.21
C PHE A 120 1.78 6.10 -11.64
N GLN A 121 2.51 5.13 -12.17
CA GLN A 121 2.33 4.62 -13.53
C GLN A 121 2.10 3.11 -13.55
N GLY A 122 2.33 2.44 -12.42
CA GLY A 122 2.22 0.99 -12.32
C GLY A 122 3.23 0.41 -11.33
N ILE A 123 3.48 -0.88 -11.46
CA ILE A 123 4.36 -1.66 -10.59
C ILE A 123 5.35 -2.49 -11.40
N TRP A 124 6.36 -3.01 -10.74
CA TRP A 124 7.34 -3.91 -11.30
C TRP A 124 7.10 -5.35 -10.80
N ALA A 125 7.15 -6.31 -11.72
CA ALA A 125 7.26 -7.72 -11.41
C ALA A 125 8.71 -8.15 -11.65
N ILE A 126 9.40 -8.56 -10.59
CA ILE A 126 10.81 -8.96 -10.60
C ILE A 126 10.88 -10.45 -10.38
N PHE A 127 11.40 -11.16 -11.37
CA PHE A 127 11.43 -12.62 -11.42
C PHE A 127 12.78 -13.16 -10.98
N GLY A 128 12.75 -14.30 -10.31
CA GLY A 128 13.94 -15.01 -9.87
C GLY A 128 13.82 -16.52 -10.08
N ALA A 129 14.91 -17.16 -10.41
CA ALA A 129 15.04 -18.58 -10.57
C ALA A 129 16.35 -19.08 -9.97
N GLY A 130 16.32 -20.18 -9.24
CA GLY A 130 17.53 -20.73 -8.60
C GLY A 130 18.26 -19.76 -7.65
N GLY A 131 17.52 -18.81 -7.07
CA GLY A 131 18.06 -17.81 -6.14
C GLY A 131 18.72 -16.59 -6.83
N GLN A 132 18.63 -16.48 -8.14
CA GLN A 132 19.13 -15.36 -8.91
C GLN A 132 17.99 -14.65 -9.64
N GLU A 133 18.12 -13.33 -9.81
CA GLU A 133 17.18 -12.56 -10.63
C GLU A 133 17.36 -12.95 -12.10
N CYS A 134 16.24 -13.22 -12.77
CA CYS A 134 16.22 -13.67 -14.16
C CYS A 134 15.38 -12.77 -15.09
N GLY A 135 14.82 -11.69 -14.58
CA GLY A 135 14.12 -10.71 -15.40
C GLY A 135 13.21 -9.80 -14.61
N GLN A 136 12.78 -8.73 -15.25
CA GLN A 136 11.80 -7.81 -14.68
C GLN A 136 10.86 -7.29 -15.76
N VAL A 137 9.61 -7.04 -15.39
CA VAL A 137 8.57 -6.55 -16.28
C VAL A 137 7.80 -5.44 -15.60
N PHE A 138 7.65 -4.31 -16.28
CA PHE A 138 6.79 -3.24 -15.82
C PHE A 138 5.33 -3.58 -16.13
N ILE A 139 4.47 -3.42 -15.14
CA ILE A 139 3.03 -3.63 -15.23
C ILE A 139 2.37 -2.25 -15.09
N PRO A 140 1.84 -1.69 -16.18
CA PRO A 140 1.21 -0.39 -16.13
C PRO A 140 -0.10 -0.42 -15.32
N GLU A 141 -0.49 0.73 -14.78
CA GLU A 141 -1.62 0.87 -13.88
C GLU A 141 -2.93 0.32 -14.46
N ASP A 142 -3.19 0.53 -15.75
CA ASP A 142 -4.40 0.04 -16.42
C ASP A 142 -4.52 -1.49 -16.41
N GLN A 143 -3.41 -2.22 -16.35
CA GLN A 143 -3.40 -3.67 -16.23
C GLN A 143 -3.73 -4.15 -14.81
N LEU A 144 -3.64 -3.30 -13.80
CA LEU A 144 -3.95 -3.66 -12.42
C LEU A 144 -5.46 -3.75 -12.13
N HIS A 145 -6.30 -3.40 -13.10
CA HIS A 145 -7.76 -3.41 -12.99
C HIS A 145 -8.39 -4.51 -13.88
N GLY A 146 -8.04 -5.76 -13.61
CA GLY A 146 -8.57 -6.92 -14.35
C GLY A 146 -7.81 -7.26 -15.63
N GLY A 147 -6.60 -6.73 -15.81
CA GLY A 147 -5.76 -7.01 -16.97
C GLY A 147 -5.11 -8.39 -16.92
N THR A 148 -4.43 -8.74 -18.01
CA THR A 148 -3.63 -9.97 -18.11
C THR A 148 -2.22 -9.62 -18.55
N VAL A 149 -1.26 -9.84 -17.65
CA VAL A 149 0.17 -9.65 -17.89
C VAL A 149 0.77 -10.98 -18.34
N ARG A 150 1.33 -11.01 -19.54
CA ARG A 150 1.93 -12.21 -20.11
C ARG A 150 3.44 -12.08 -20.16
N VAL A 151 4.11 -13.08 -19.63
CA VAL A 151 5.58 -13.17 -19.63
C VAL A 151 6.02 -14.53 -20.16
N VAL A 152 7.22 -14.57 -20.69
CA VAL A 152 7.84 -15.79 -21.24
C VAL A 152 9.15 -16.04 -20.47
N LEU A 153 9.29 -17.24 -19.93
CA LEU A 153 10.58 -17.78 -19.54
C LEU A 153 11.22 -18.35 -20.82
N ASP A 154 12.17 -17.63 -21.36
CA ASP A 154 12.79 -17.94 -22.63
C ASP A 154 13.80 -19.10 -22.54
N SER A 155 14.37 -19.48 -23.69
CA SER A 155 15.35 -20.56 -23.78
C SER A 155 16.67 -20.28 -23.06
N SER A 156 16.95 -19.02 -22.71
CA SER A 156 18.12 -18.62 -21.92
C SER A 156 17.88 -18.72 -20.40
N GLY A 157 16.65 -18.94 -19.98
CA GLY A 157 16.24 -18.88 -18.57
C GLY A 157 15.90 -17.48 -18.08
N SER A 158 15.75 -16.52 -18.99
CA SER A 158 15.35 -15.15 -18.67
C SER A 158 13.84 -15.00 -18.78
N VAL A 159 13.24 -14.18 -17.91
CA VAL A 159 11.82 -13.82 -18.00
C VAL A 159 11.70 -12.48 -18.70
N VAL A 160 10.95 -12.45 -19.77
CA VAL A 160 10.68 -11.27 -20.59
C VAL A 160 9.18 -11.07 -20.79
N SER A 161 8.76 -9.84 -21.07
CA SER A 161 7.38 -9.58 -21.46
C SER A 161 7.06 -10.30 -22.78
N GLU A 162 5.93 -10.99 -22.85
CA GLU A 162 5.45 -11.50 -24.12
C GLU A 162 5.10 -10.31 -25.01
N ALA A 163 5.80 -10.13 -26.13
CA ALA A 163 5.48 -9.07 -27.06
C ALA A 163 4.04 -9.26 -27.53
N ALA A 164 3.23 -8.21 -27.45
CA ALA A 164 1.88 -8.23 -28.00
C ALA A 164 2.00 -8.66 -29.48
N ALA A 165 1.38 -9.79 -29.81
CA ALA A 165 1.33 -10.23 -31.20
C ALA A 165 0.60 -9.16 -32.01
N SER A 166 1.37 -8.46 -32.83
CA SER A 166 0.91 -7.41 -33.73
C SER A 166 0.18 -8.01 -34.93
#